data_11ef2236a8f310cec7014f6efd392115
#
_entry.id   11ef2236a8f310cec7014f6efd392115
#
_cell.length_a   1.000
_cell.length_b   1.000
_cell.length_c   1.000
_cell.angle_alpha   90.00
_cell.angle_beta   90.00
_cell.angle_gamma   90.00
#
_symmetry.space_group_name_H-M   'P 1'
#
loop_
_entity.id
_entity.type
_entity.pdbx_description
1 polymer ?
#
loop_
_entity_poly.entity_id
_entity_poly.type
_entity_poly.pdbx_seq_one_letter_code
_entity_poly.pdbx_strand_id
1 'polypeptide(L)'
;MDRRFRLSTALDIDDLLLECVPYAIRLANEKYHFDPPLSIHEVDRWGKLGTRADVIFEFMDDPEFFRNQPPIKGAREFVQKLSQMTEVFVSTAVWPQYMTIRFQRILEEFPEIPQDHILIGSRKDKIDVDILFDDGMHNVANSTAAYPILMRRPWNHEATGMLAVNTYDEFLKLVEIIADSYSIHPERYTLNEPSVVVLVGPSGSEKNCVARSMLEMTDCFEKLVSYTTDKSAAAGEDSWYHYLPVSKFRKMSDNGDFFESTTYAHHSYGSRKSDVQQILDKGKNVLTVMDICGAMALKTHFPNVITIYIKRDKRALLTSILRKNSSVDDKVNRLLSIEAEIKNAQVCDYVVEMNDCEDTARRICESLNAK
;
A
#
# COMPACT_ATOMS: atom_id res chain seq x y z
N MET A 1 8.35 22.24 19.98
CA MET A 1 7.23 21.88 19.10
C MET A 1 6.13 21.34 19.99
N ASP A 2 4.92 21.85 19.88
CA ASP A 2 3.80 21.35 20.69
C ASP A 2 3.50 19.90 20.29
N ARG A 3 3.56 18.94 21.22
CA ARG A 3 3.35 17.49 20.97
C ARG A 3 2.05 17.19 20.21
N ARG A 4 1.08 18.09 20.23
CA ARG A 4 -0.23 17.94 19.58
C ARG A 4 -0.20 17.90 18.04
N PHE A 5 0.93 18.24 17.41
CA PHE A 5 1.06 18.34 15.96
C PHE A 5 2.17 17.43 15.38
N ARG A 6 2.75 16.53 16.16
CA ARG A 6 3.73 15.59 15.70
C ARG A 6 3.04 14.22 15.50
N LEU A 7 3.09 13.71 14.26
CA LEU A 7 2.61 12.38 13.96
C LEU A 7 3.38 11.34 14.77
N SER A 8 2.69 10.30 15.23
CA SER A 8 3.27 9.13 15.88
C SER A 8 3.29 7.94 14.92
N THR A 9 4.42 7.24 14.85
CA THR A 9 4.60 6.09 13.96
C THR A 9 5.08 4.88 14.74
N ALA A 10 4.36 3.76 14.67
CA ALA A 10 4.82 2.47 15.19
C ALA A 10 5.41 1.62 14.05
N LEU A 11 6.60 1.08 14.28
CA LEU A 11 7.34 0.22 13.35
C LEU A 11 7.35 -1.23 13.87
N ASP A 12 7.12 -2.20 13.00
CA ASP A 12 7.51 -3.58 13.28
C ASP A 12 9.04 -3.74 13.22
N ILE A 13 9.53 -4.88 13.63
CA ILE A 13 10.96 -5.22 13.62
C ILE A 13 11.27 -6.29 12.58
N ASP A 14 10.60 -7.45 12.67
CA ASP A 14 10.91 -8.59 11.82
C ASP A 14 10.54 -8.30 10.37
N ASP A 15 11.49 -8.51 9.47
CA ASP A 15 11.38 -8.22 8.04
C ASP A 15 10.97 -6.79 7.67
N LEU A 16 10.89 -5.91 8.67
CA LEU A 16 10.79 -4.47 8.46
C LEU A 16 12.12 -3.76 8.75
N LEU A 17 12.76 -4.00 9.88
CA LEU A 17 14.03 -3.38 10.29
C LEU A 17 15.16 -4.39 10.44
N LEU A 18 14.86 -5.61 10.91
CA LEU A 18 15.80 -6.73 11.04
C LEU A 18 15.35 -7.86 10.11
N GLU A 19 16.32 -8.54 9.48
CA GLU A 19 16.03 -9.68 8.60
C GLU A 19 15.56 -10.88 9.42
N CYS A 20 14.35 -11.35 9.23
CA CYS A 20 13.82 -12.56 9.85
C CYS A 20 13.81 -13.71 8.83
N VAL A 21 12.95 -13.67 7.84
CA VAL A 21 12.84 -14.70 6.81
C VAL A 21 14.12 -14.84 5.97
N PRO A 22 14.72 -13.77 5.42
CA PRO A 22 15.97 -13.89 4.68
C PRO A 22 17.11 -14.49 5.50
N TYR A 23 17.20 -14.13 6.78
CA TYR A 23 18.24 -14.66 7.67
C TYR A 23 18.00 -16.14 7.95
N ALA A 24 16.77 -16.56 8.27
CA ALA A 24 16.41 -17.96 8.47
C ALA A 24 16.67 -18.83 7.22
N ILE A 25 16.41 -18.31 6.01
CA ILE A 25 16.71 -18.96 4.74
C ILE A 25 18.22 -19.20 4.58
N ARG A 26 19.06 -18.20 4.89
CA ARG A 26 20.52 -18.39 4.84
C ARG A 26 20.98 -19.48 5.79
N LEU A 27 20.54 -19.47 7.04
CA LEU A 27 20.87 -20.50 8.01
C LEU A 27 20.39 -21.89 7.58
N ALA A 28 19.19 -21.97 6.99
CA ALA A 28 18.65 -23.21 6.46
C ALA A 28 19.49 -23.76 5.30
N ASN A 29 19.91 -22.92 4.37
CA ASN A 29 20.78 -23.32 3.25
C ASN A 29 22.16 -23.76 3.74
N GLU A 30 22.72 -23.10 4.74
CA GLU A 30 23.99 -23.48 5.37
C GLU A 30 23.90 -24.82 6.11
N LYS A 31 22.80 -25.06 6.83
CA LYS A 31 22.60 -26.30 7.60
C LYS A 31 22.26 -27.51 6.75
N TYR A 32 21.37 -27.32 5.76
CA TYR A 32 20.77 -28.44 5.02
C TYR A 32 21.33 -28.64 3.61
N HIS A 33 22.16 -27.69 3.13
CA HIS A 33 22.79 -27.75 1.81
C HIS A 33 21.81 -28.05 0.67
N PHE A 34 20.69 -27.35 0.65
CA PHE A 34 19.66 -27.53 -0.38
C PHE A 34 20.21 -27.31 -1.80
N ASP A 35 19.80 -28.16 -2.74
CA ASP A 35 20.09 -28.04 -4.17
C ASP A 35 18.80 -28.18 -4.99
N PRO A 36 18.30 -27.12 -5.66
CA PRO A 36 18.79 -25.72 -5.55
C PRO A 36 18.59 -25.13 -4.15
N PRO A 37 19.35 -24.08 -3.78
CA PRO A 37 19.19 -23.40 -2.51
C PRO A 37 17.76 -22.91 -2.30
N LEU A 38 17.29 -22.89 -1.04
CA LEU A 38 15.99 -22.33 -0.67
C LEU A 38 15.97 -20.84 -1.00
N SER A 39 14.92 -20.39 -1.69
CA SER A 39 14.72 -19.02 -2.14
C SER A 39 13.62 -18.32 -1.32
N ILE A 40 13.73 -17.01 -1.15
CA ILE A 40 12.71 -16.17 -0.50
C ILE A 40 11.34 -16.28 -1.18
N HIS A 41 11.30 -16.55 -2.49
CA HIS A 41 10.05 -16.72 -3.26
C HIS A 41 9.31 -18.02 -2.97
N GLU A 42 9.90 -18.94 -2.21
CA GLU A 42 9.23 -20.14 -1.73
C GLU A 42 8.45 -19.89 -0.43
N VAL A 43 8.64 -18.72 0.18
CA VAL A 43 7.86 -18.25 1.32
C VAL A 43 6.83 -17.24 0.78
N ASP A 44 5.76 -17.76 0.20
CA ASP A 44 4.73 -16.96 -0.48
C ASP A 44 3.58 -16.50 0.44
N ARG A 45 3.55 -17.02 1.66
CA ARG A 45 2.64 -16.61 2.74
C ARG A 45 3.25 -16.89 4.11
N TRP A 46 2.76 -16.21 5.12
CA TRP A 46 3.21 -16.44 6.50
C TRP A 46 2.59 -17.70 7.10
N GLY A 47 3.40 -18.51 7.79
CA GLY A 47 3.01 -19.74 8.47
C GLY A 47 3.55 -21.02 7.81
N LYS A 48 3.30 -22.17 8.44
CA LYS A 48 3.71 -23.47 7.91
C LYS A 48 2.86 -23.86 6.71
N LEU A 49 3.52 -24.13 5.58
CA LEU A 49 2.89 -24.37 4.28
C LEU A 49 2.88 -25.86 3.88
N GLY A 50 3.53 -26.73 4.67
CA GLY A 50 3.77 -28.13 4.31
C GLY A 50 4.82 -28.29 3.21
N THR A 51 5.71 -27.31 3.04
CA THR A 51 6.77 -27.29 2.02
C THR A 51 8.16 -27.38 2.68
N ARG A 52 9.21 -27.50 1.86
CA ARG A 52 10.60 -27.46 2.36
C ARG A 52 10.95 -26.12 3.01
N ALA A 53 10.24 -25.06 2.69
CA ALA A 53 10.44 -23.74 3.29
C ALA A 53 10.08 -23.69 4.78
N ASP A 54 9.27 -24.61 5.29
CA ASP A 54 8.87 -24.65 6.71
C ASP A 54 10.05 -24.84 7.68
N VAL A 55 11.21 -25.29 7.17
CA VAL A 55 12.44 -25.43 7.94
C VAL A 55 12.93 -24.11 8.56
N ILE A 56 12.54 -22.96 8.01
CA ILE A 56 12.90 -21.64 8.54
C ILE A 56 12.41 -21.44 9.97
N PHE A 57 11.27 -22.05 10.35
CA PHE A 57 10.70 -21.91 11.69
C PHE A 57 11.51 -22.62 12.79
N GLU A 58 12.40 -23.57 12.42
CA GLU A 58 13.30 -24.21 13.39
C GLU A 58 14.30 -23.21 13.98
N PHE A 59 14.72 -22.22 13.18
CA PHE A 59 15.69 -21.21 13.62
C PHE A 59 15.04 -20.14 14.50
N MET A 60 13.75 -19.87 14.32
CA MET A 60 13.01 -18.87 15.07
C MET A 60 12.69 -19.30 16.53
N ASP A 61 13.02 -20.56 16.90
CA ASP A 61 12.93 -21.07 18.28
C ASP A 61 14.27 -21.01 19.02
N ASP A 62 15.32 -20.39 18.41
CA ASP A 62 16.64 -20.26 19.00
C ASP A 62 16.89 -18.81 19.48
N PRO A 63 17.30 -18.56 20.75
CA PRO A 63 17.68 -17.24 21.21
C PRO A 63 18.83 -16.60 20.41
N GLU A 64 19.77 -17.40 19.91
CA GLU A 64 20.88 -16.91 19.09
C GLU A 64 20.40 -16.38 17.73
N PHE A 65 19.30 -16.88 17.21
CA PHE A 65 18.68 -16.31 16.02
C PHE A 65 18.33 -14.83 16.25
N PHE A 66 17.58 -14.53 17.31
CA PHE A 66 17.16 -13.15 17.63
C PHE A 66 18.32 -12.25 18.04
N ARG A 67 19.37 -12.82 18.63
CA ARG A 67 20.59 -12.08 18.99
C ARG A 67 21.40 -11.63 17.77
N ASN A 68 21.42 -12.48 16.72
CA ASN A 68 22.28 -12.31 15.57
C ASN A 68 21.52 -11.86 14.30
N GLN A 69 20.21 -11.55 14.39
CA GLN A 69 19.46 -10.99 13.25
C GLN A 69 20.15 -9.75 12.70
N PRO A 70 20.55 -9.72 11.43
CA PRO A 70 21.20 -8.55 10.86
C PRO A 70 20.15 -7.45 10.54
N PRO A 71 20.53 -6.17 10.64
CA PRO A 71 19.68 -5.09 10.17
C PRO A 71 19.51 -5.15 8.65
N ILE A 72 18.31 -4.86 8.18
CA ILE A 72 18.04 -4.69 6.75
C ILE A 72 18.83 -3.48 6.25
N LYS A 73 19.38 -3.61 5.04
CA LYS A 73 20.16 -2.54 4.42
C LYS A 73 19.34 -1.23 4.37
N GLY A 74 19.90 -0.16 4.95
CA GLY A 74 19.25 1.16 5.00
C GLY A 74 18.29 1.35 6.17
N ALA A 75 18.05 0.34 7.02
CA ALA A 75 17.09 0.44 8.13
C ALA A 75 17.52 1.50 9.17
N ARG A 76 18.82 1.60 9.47
CA ARG A 76 19.33 2.60 10.43
C ARG A 76 19.10 4.03 9.92
N GLU A 77 19.50 4.29 8.69
CA GLU A 77 19.30 5.59 8.04
C GLU A 77 17.80 5.94 7.89
N PHE A 78 16.99 4.94 7.65
CA PHE A 78 15.53 5.09 7.60
C PHE A 78 14.98 5.53 8.96
N VAL A 79 15.29 4.81 10.04
CA VAL A 79 14.83 5.16 11.40
C VAL A 79 15.33 6.54 11.80
N GLN A 80 16.58 6.88 11.50
CA GLN A 80 17.15 8.19 11.79
C GLN A 80 16.39 9.32 11.08
N LYS A 81 16.08 9.17 9.79
CA LYS A 81 15.28 10.14 9.03
C LYS A 81 13.86 10.24 9.58
N LEU A 82 13.21 9.10 9.82
CA LEU A 82 11.84 9.05 10.31
C LEU A 82 11.70 9.70 11.69
N SER A 83 12.68 9.51 12.58
CA SER A 83 12.70 10.14 13.92
C SER A 83 12.74 11.67 13.88
N GLN A 84 13.18 12.26 12.76
CA GLN A 84 13.12 13.70 12.54
C GLN A 84 11.72 14.16 12.11
N MET A 85 10.94 13.28 11.49
CA MET A 85 9.62 13.59 10.93
C MET A 85 8.48 13.26 11.89
N THR A 86 8.57 12.13 12.61
CA THR A 86 7.51 11.61 13.49
C THR A 86 8.07 11.22 14.85
N GLU A 87 7.19 11.01 15.84
CA GLU A 87 7.51 10.34 17.09
C GLU A 87 7.49 8.83 16.82
N VAL A 88 8.67 8.19 16.91
CA VAL A 88 8.82 6.78 16.51
C VAL A 88 8.66 5.85 17.71
N PHE A 89 7.78 4.87 17.56
CA PHE A 89 7.59 3.73 18.45
C PHE A 89 7.97 2.44 17.73
N VAL A 90 8.33 1.43 18.47
CA VAL A 90 8.47 0.06 17.96
C VAL A 90 7.36 -0.79 18.54
N SER A 91 6.74 -1.62 17.70
CA SER A 91 5.75 -2.61 18.10
C SER A 91 6.11 -3.96 17.50
N THR A 92 6.67 -4.84 18.30
CA THR A 92 7.16 -6.15 17.84
C THR A 92 6.60 -7.28 18.69
N ALA A 93 6.46 -8.47 18.10
CA ALA A 93 5.99 -9.68 18.77
C ALA A 93 7.09 -10.75 18.78
N VAL A 94 7.49 -11.19 19.96
CA VAL A 94 8.35 -12.36 20.17
C VAL A 94 7.85 -13.18 21.35
N TRP A 95 8.26 -14.45 21.43
CA TRP A 95 7.95 -15.27 22.60
C TRP A 95 8.51 -14.64 23.87
N PRO A 96 7.86 -14.82 25.04
CA PRO A 96 8.25 -14.18 26.30
C PRO A 96 9.73 -14.40 26.68
N GLN A 97 10.28 -15.59 26.40
CA GLN A 97 11.68 -15.91 26.67
C GLN A 97 12.70 -15.10 25.85
N TYR A 98 12.28 -14.47 24.74
CA TYR A 98 13.16 -13.69 23.86
C TYR A 98 12.97 -12.17 24.00
N MET A 99 12.03 -11.72 24.83
CA MET A 99 11.72 -10.27 24.96
C MET A 99 12.94 -9.44 25.36
N THR A 100 13.75 -9.93 26.29
CA THR A 100 14.97 -9.21 26.73
C THR A 100 15.98 -9.07 25.60
N ILE A 101 16.19 -10.15 24.84
CA ILE A 101 17.12 -10.14 23.69
C ILE A 101 16.61 -9.15 22.64
N ARG A 102 15.33 -9.21 22.30
CA ARG A 102 14.70 -8.30 21.33
C ARG A 102 14.85 -6.83 21.76
N PHE A 103 14.56 -6.54 23.01
CA PHE A 103 14.70 -5.19 23.58
C PHE A 103 16.12 -4.66 23.48
N GLN A 104 17.13 -5.47 23.87
CA GLN A 104 18.52 -5.11 23.77
C GLN A 104 18.96 -4.85 22.30
N ARG A 105 18.55 -5.74 21.38
CA ARG A 105 18.86 -5.59 19.95
C ARG A 105 18.28 -4.31 19.36
N ILE A 106 17.07 -3.90 19.74
CA ILE A 106 16.47 -2.65 19.28
C ILE A 106 17.31 -1.45 19.75
N LEU A 107 17.70 -1.42 20.99
CA LEU A 107 18.53 -0.33 21.54
C LEU A 107 19.92 -0.25 20.91
N GLU A 108 20.52 -1.41 20.60
CA GLU A 108 21.83 -1.47 19.97
C GLU A 108 21.79 -0.99 18.50
N GLU A 109 20.77 -1.37 17.77
CA GLU A 109 20.67 -1.11 16.34
C GLU A 109 20.03 0.25 16.01
N PHE A 110 19.12 0.73 16.87
CA PHE A 110 18.32 1.93 16.64
C PHE A 110 18.32 2.84 17.88
N PRO A 111 19.48 3.44 18.24
CA PRO A 111 19.61 4.25 19.47
C PRO A 111 18.77 5.53 19.46
N GLU A 112 18.22 5.93 18.30
CA GLU A 112 17.30 7.06 18.16
C GLU A 112 15.93 6.78 18.79
N ILE A 113 15.57 5.50 19.01
CA ILE A 113 14.30 5.09 19.58
C ILE A 113 14.41 5.08 21.12
N PRO A 114 13.62 5.89 21.83
CA PRO A 114 13.62 5.90 23.29
C PRO A 114 13.18 4.55 23.86
N GLN A 115 13.72 4.15 25.02
CA GLN A 115 13.41 2.87 25.65
C GLN A 115 11.92 2.70 25.97
N ASP A 116 11.25 3.77 26.38
CA ASP A 116 9.82 3.79 26.69
C ASP A 116 8.91 3.79 25.45
N HIS A 117 9.50 3.90 24.25
CA HIS A 117 8.80 3.75 22.99
C HIS A 117 8.85 2.32 22.43
N ILE A 118 9.44 1.36 23.15
CA ILE A 118 9.54 -0.03 22.71
C ILE A 118 8.42 -0.86 23.35
N LEU A 119 7.49 -1.31 22.53
CA LEU A 119 6.33 -2.09 22.89
C LEU A 119 6.49 -3.53 22.39
N ILE A 120 6.59 -4.51 23.29
CA ILE A 120 6.73 -5.93 22.92
C ILE A 120 5.46 -6.69 23.28
N GLY A 121 4.76 -7.12 22.23
CA GLY A 121 3.51 -7.86 22.38
C GLY A 121 2.80 -8.09 21.06
N SER A 122 1.94 -9.10 20.99
CA SER A 122 1.23 -9.50 19.76
C SER A 122 -0.02 -8.67 19.47
N ARG A 123 -0.48 -7.85 20.41
CA ARG A 123 -1.73 -7.08 20.26
C ARG A 123 -1.48 -5.70 19.70
N LYS A 124 -0.90 -5.64 18.48
CA LYS A 124 -0.63 -4.38 17.75
C LYS A 124 -1.91 -3.59 17.44
N ASP A 125 -3.06 -4.26 17.43
CA ASP A 125 -4.40 -3.65 17.31
C ASP A 125 -4.81 -2.76 18.52
N LYS A 126 -4.02 -2.73 19.57
CA LYS A 126 -4.26 -1.91 20.79
C LYS A 126 -3.32 -0.72 20.92
N ILE A 127 -2.48 -0.47 19.92
CA ILE A 127 -1.53 0.63 19.96
C ILE A 127 -2.20 1.86 19.33
N ASP A 128 -2.23 2.95 20.07
CA ASP A 128 -2.79 4.23 19.62
C ASP A 128 -1.69 5.09 19.01
N VAL A 129 -1.56 5.03 17.70
CA VAL A 129 -0.62 5.80 16.89
C VAL A 129 -1.29 6.27 15.61
N ASP A 130 -0.75 7.32 14.98
CA ASP A 130 -1.26 7.81 13.70
C ASP A 130 -0.91 6.86 12.55
N ILE A 131 0.31 6.35 12.53
CA ILE A 131 0.83 5.49 11.46
C ILE A 131 1.30 4.16 12.06
N LEU A 132 0.86 3.04 11.48
CA LEU A 132 1.48 1.73 11.70
C LEU A 132 2.21 1.32 10.43
N PHE A 133 3.48 0.90 10.53
CA PHE A 133 4.26 0.35 9.42
C PHE A 133 4.71 -1.07 9.75
N ASP A 134 4.21 -2.05 9.00
CA ASP A 134 4.33 -3.47 9.30
C ASP A 134 4.32 -4.28 8.00
N ASP A 135 4.99 -5.43 7.94
CA ASP A 135 4.93 -6.36 6.80
C ASP A 135 3.85 -7.42 6.96
N GLY A 136 3.32 -7.58 8.16
CA GLY A 136 2.24 -8.50 8.49
C GLY A 136 0.87 -7.97 8.06
N MET A 137 0.29 -8.53 6.99
CA MET A 137 -1.03 -8.15 6.48
C MET A 137 -2.10 -8.13 7.59
N HIS A 138 -2.09 -9.11 8.51
CA HIS A 138 -3.05 -9.20 9.59
C HIS A 138 -2.91 -8.05 10.62
N ASN A 139 -1.69 -7.56 10.85
CA ASN A 139 -1.45 -6.41 11.72
C ASN A 139 -2.01 -5.14 11.11
N VAL A 140 -1.70 -4.90 9.82
CA VAL A 140 -2.20 -3.74 9.06
C VAL A 140 -3.73 -3.76 8.97
N ALA A 141 -4.34 -4.92 8.66
CA ALA A 141 -5.79 -5.06 8.53
C ALA A 141 -6.54 -4.79 9.85
N ASN A 142 -5.98 -5.22 10.98
CA ASN A 142 -6.62 -5.09 12.29
C ASN A 142 -6.20 -3.82 13.06
N SER A 143 -5.26 -3.04 12.54
CA SER A 143 -4.76 -1.83 13.20
C SER A 143 -5.85 -0.78 13.42
N THR A 144 -5.77 -0.09 14.56
CA THR A 144 -6.57 1.10 14.86
C THR A 144 -5.91 2.40 14.42
N ALA A 145 -4.65 2.35 13.95
CA ALA A 145 -3.95 3.51 13.40
C ALA A 145 -4.75 4.17 12.26
N ALA A 146 -4.65 5.49 12.15
CA ALA A 146 -5.29 6.25 11.07
C ALA A 146 -4.73 5.83 9.70
N TYR A 147 -3.41 5.58 9.64
CA TYR A 147 -2.68 5.21 8.42
C TYR A 147 -1.92 3.90 8.62
N PRO A 148 -2.59 2.74 8.54
CA PRO A 148 -1.92 1.44 8.55
C PRO A 148 -1.28 1.19 7.18
N ILE A 149 0.05 1.06 7.13
CA ILE A 149 0.84 0.95 5.91
C ILE A 149 1.56 -0.40 5.89
N LEU A 150 1.45 -1.11 4.78
CA LEU A 150 2.07 -2.41 4.57
C LEU A 150 3.42 -2.27 3.87
N MET A 151 4.49 -2.86 4.41
CA MET A 151 5.72 -3.11 3.65
C MET A 151 5.53 -4.34 2.78
N ARG A 152 5.66 -4.20 1.47
CA ARG A 152 5.56 -5.32 0.53
C ARG A 152 6.69 -6.32 0.72
N ARG A 153 6.30 -7.59 0.85
CA ARG A 153 7.17 -8.76 0.96
C ARG A 153 6.57 -9.92 0.14
N PRO A 154 7.34 -10.94 -0.22
CA PRO A 154 6.80 -12.08 -0.97
C PRO A 154 5.57 -12.74 -0.33
N TRP A 155 5.52 -12.83 0.99
CA TRP A 155 4.43 -13.47 1.74
C TRP A 155 3.16 -12.62 1.92
N ASN A 156 3.17 -11.38 1.46
CA ASN A 156 1.99 -10.51 1.52
C ASN A 156 1.58 -9.95 0.15
N HIS A 157 2.07 -10.55 -0.94
CA HIS A 157 1.83 -10.08 -2.31
C HIS A 157 0.34 -10.09 -2.70
N GLU A 158 -0.47 -10.95 -2.08
CA GLU A 158 -1.92 -11.02 -2.31
C GLU A 158 -2.71 -9.92 -1.58
N ALA A 159 -2.09 -9.19 -0.64
CA ALA A 159 -2.77 -8.12 0.07
C ALA A 159 -3.16 -6.98 -0.88
N THR A 160 -4.46 -6.70 -0.99
CA THR A 160 -5.02 -5.65 -1.83
C THR A 160 -5.84 -4.65 -1.00
N GLY A 161 -6.04 -3.44 -1.52
CA GLY A 161 -6.83 -2.40 -0.86
C GLY A 161 -6.17 -1.76 0.36
N MET A 162 -4.98 -2.21 0.76
CA MET A 162 -4.19 -1.62 1.83
C MET A 162 -3.21 -0.61 1.25
N LEU A 163 -2.98 0.47 1.99
CA LEU A 163 -1.88 1.37 1.68
C LEU A 163 -0.57 0.61 1.87
N ALA A 164 0.25 0.51 0.83
CA ALA A 164 1.46 -0.29 0.84
C ALA A 164 2.61 0.39 0.09
N VAL A 165 3.83 0.09 0.50
CA VAL A 165 5.07 0.58 -0.09
C VAL A 165 6.05 -0.56 -0.28
N ASN A 166 7.02 -0.39 -1.19
CA ASN A 166 8.06 -1.39 -1.47
C ASN A 166 9.40 -1.03 -0.83
N THR A 167 9.60 0.27 -0.52
CA THR A 167 10.88 0.80 -0.03
C THR A 167 10.69 1.79 1.12
N TYR A 168 11.74 2.01 1.89
CA TYR A 168 11.76 3.05 2.92
C TYR A 168 11.60 4.46 2.34
N ASP A 169 12.15 4.72 1.16
CA ASP A 169 12.03 6.04 0.51
C ASP A 169 10.58 6.32 0.09
N GLU A 170 9.85 5.31 -0.40
CA GLU A 170 8.41 5.43 -0.66
C GLU A 170 7.64 5.71 0.63
N PHE A 171 7.98 5.03 1.73
CA PHE A 171 7.35 5.26 3.02
C PHE A 171 7.60 6.68 3.54
N LEU A 172 8.84 7.17 3.50
CA LEU A 172 9.17 8.53 3.94
C LEU A 172 8.41 9.59 3.14
N LYS A 173 8.33 9.44 1.81
CA LYS A 173 7.52 10.31 0.95
C LYS A 173 6.03 10.27 1.31
N LEU A 174 5.52 9.07 1.64
CA LEU A 174 4.15 8.92 2.07
C LEU A 174 3.88 9.62 3.42
N VAL A 175 4.83 9.56 4.36
CA VAL A 175 4.76 10.31 5.63
C VAL A 175 4.73 11.82 5.37
N GLU A 176 5.51 12.32 4.41
CA GLU A 176 5.45 13.73 3.98
C GLU A 176 4.06 14.11 3.47
N ILE A 177 3.47 13.27 2.59
CA ILE A 177 2.13 13.48 2.06
C ILE A 177 1.08 13.48 3.19
N ILE A 178 1.18 12.54 4.13
CA ILE A 178 0.29 12.46 5.29
C ILE A 178 0.42 13.72 6.16
N ALA A 179 1.63 14.15 6.44
CA ALA A 179 1.88 15.37 7.22
C ALA A 179 1.33 16.62 6.53
N ASP A 180 1.47 16.71 5.20
CA ASP A 180 0.97 17.83 4.40
C ASP A 180 -0.57 17.83 4.28
N SER A 181 -1.21 16.67 4.34
CA SER A 181 -2.68 16.54 4.27
C SER A 181 -3.41 17.14 5.47
N TYR A 182 -2.72 17.32 6.61
CA TYR A 182 -3.23 18.07 7.74
C TYR A 182 -3.27 19.60 7.49
N SER A 183 -2.61 20.05 6.42
CA SER A 183 -2.61 21.46 5.99
C SER A 183 -3.54 21.62 4.79
N ILE A 184 -4.85 21.41 4.97
CA ILE A 184 -5.84 21.54 3.89
C ILE A 184 -5.85 22.98 3.38
N HIS A 185 -5.32 23.19 2.18
CA HIS A 185 -5.47 24.41 1.42
C HIS A 185 -6.52 24.16 0.32
N PRO A 186 -7.76 24.65 0.47
CA PRO A 186 -8.83 24.42 -0.51
C PRO A 186 -8.48 24.86 -1.92
N GLU A 187 -7.65 25.89 -2.07
CA GLU A 187 -7.16 26.40 -3.35
C GLU A 187 -6.23 25.45 -4.10
N ARG A 188 -5.68 24.41 -3.47
CA ARG A 188 -4.82 23.41 -4.13
C ARG A 188 -5.55 22.49 -5.11
N TYR A 189 -6.87 22.44 -5.02
CA TYR A 189 -7.66 21.41 -5.68
C TYR A 189 -8.56 21.93 -6.79
N THR A 190 -8.31 23.13 -7.27
CA THR A 190 -8.94 23.65 -8.49
C THR A 190 -8.11 23.27 -9.72
N LEU A 191 -8.77 22.89 -10.82
CA LEU A 191 -8.11 22.60 -12.10
C LEU A 191 -7.66 23.89 -12.77
N ASN A 192 -6.68 24.58 -12.22
CA ASN A 192 -6.09 25.78 -12.81
C ASN A 192 -5.00 25.45 -13.85
N GLU A 193 -4.43 24.25 -13.74
CA GLU A 193 -3.42 23.69 -14.64
C GLU A 193 -3.78 22.24 -14.95
N PRO A 194 -3.26 21.64 -16.05
CA PRO A 194 -3.45 20.22 -16.32
C PRO A 194 -3.04 19.36 -15.13
N SER A 195 -3.98 18.60 -14.61
CA SER A 195 -3.88 17.87 -13.35
C SER A 195 -4.22 16.39 -13.57
N VAL A 196 -3.80 15.54 -12.65
CA VAL A 196 -4.19 14.13 -12.60
C VAL A 196 -5.27 13.96 -11.53
N VAL A 197 -6.48 13.59 -11.93
CA VAL A 197 -7.60 13.32 -11.04
C VAL A 197 -7.73 11.80 -10.88
N VAL A 198 -7.64 11.33 -9.65
CA VAL A 198 -7.66 9.91 -9.32
C VAL A 198 -8.87 9.59 -8.44
N LEU A 199 -9.76 8.74 -8.93
CA LEU A 199 -10.85 8.21 -8.11
C LEU A 199 -10.37 6.99 -7.33
N VAL A 200 -10.43 7.09 -6.02
CA VAL A 200 -10.05 6.05 -5.04
C VAL A 200 -11.29 5.60 -4.27
N GLY A 201 -11.26 4.42 -3.69
CA GLY A 201 -12.34 3.93 -2.84
C GLY A 201 -12.46 2.41 -2.88
N PRO A 202 -13.25 1.82 -1.99
CA PRO A 202 -13.31 0.37 -1.85
C PRO A 202 -13.92 -0.32 -3.06
N SER A 203 -13.70 -1.62 -3.12
CA SER A 203 -14.37 -2.47 -4.11
C SER A 203 -15.88 -2.35 -3.95
N GLY A 204 -16.59 -2.08 -5.06
CA GLY A 204 -18.04 -1.87 -5.02
C GLY A 204 -18.48 -0.42 -4.77
N SER A 205 -17.57 0.55 -4.68
CA SER A 205 -17.93 1.97 -4.58
C SER A 205 -18.32 2.64 -5.90
N GLU A 206 -18.35 1.89 -7.00
CA GLU A 206 -18.80 2.33 -8.35
C GLU A 206 -17.91 3.41 -8.99
N LYS A 207 -16.63 3.45 -8.65
CA LYS A 207 -15.65 4.42 -9.20
C LYS A 207 -15.65 4.50 -10.74
N ASN A 208 -15.68 3.33 -11.39
CA ASN A 208 -15.66 3.29 -12.86
C ASN A 208 -16.92 3.91 -13.48
N CYS A 209 -18.07 3.76 -12.80
CA CYS A 209 -19.32 4.38 -13.21
C CYS A 209 -19.21 5.91 -13.10
N VAL A 210 -18.76 6.41 -11.95
CA VAL A 210 -18.54 7.85 -11.73
C VAL A 210 -17.56 8.42 -12.74
N ALA A 211 -16.41 7.75 -12.95
CA ALA A 211 -15.41 8.20 -13.93
C ALA A 211 -15.97 8.28 -15.36
N ARG A 212 -16.79 7.32 -15.77
CA ARG A 212 -17.48 7.36 -17.08
C ARG A 212 -18.40 8.56 -17.18
N SER A 213 -19.24 8.79 -16.19
CA SER A 213 -20.12 9.96 -16.16
C SER A 213 -19.34 11.28 -16.20
N MET A 214 -18.19 11.38 -15.54
CA MET A 214 -17.33 12.56 -15.62
C MET A 214 -16.81 12.78 -17.06
N LEU A 215 -16.36 11.72 -17.74
CA LEU A 215 -15.90 11.80 -19.15
C LEU A 215 -17.02 12.18 -20.12
N GLU A 216 -18.27 11.82 -19.83
CA GLU A 216 -19.43 12.17 -20.63
C GLU A 216 -19.89 13.62 -20.40
N MET A 217 -19.62 14.19 -19.20
CA MET A 217 -20.07 15.53 -18.82
C MET A 217 -19.18 16.65 -19.33
N THR A 218 -17.89 16.39 -19.54
CA THR A 218 -16.92 17.45 -19.93
C THR A 218 -15.76 16.89 -20.72
N ASP A 219 -15.30 17.68 -21.71
CA ASP A 219 -14.14 17.36 -22.54
C ASP A 219 -12.80 17.71 -21.90
N CYS A 220 -12.79 18.24 -20.67
CA CYS A 220 -11.54 18.64 -20.01
C CYS A 220 -10.71 17.46 -19.51
N PHE A 221 -11.30 16.26 -19.42
CA PHE A 221 -10.62 15.03 -19.00
C PHE A 221 -10.29 14.11 -20.18
N GLU A 222 -9.14 13.45 -20.08
CA GLU A 222 -8.79 12.30 -20.92
C GLU A 222 -8.52 11.10 -20.01
N LYS A 223 -9.08 9.94 -20.37
CA LYS A 223 -8.96 8.71 -19.61
C LYS A 223 -7.55 8.14 -19.70
N LEU A 224 -6.91 7.87 -18.56
CA LEU A 224 -5.70 7.06 -18.54
C LEU A 224 -6.06 5.58 -18.65
N VAL A 225 -5.50 4.91 -19.65
CA VAL A 225 -5.65 3.46 -19.83
C VAL A 225 -4.40 2.75 -19.33
N SER A 226 -4.54 1.93 -18.28
CA SER A 226 -3.45 1.16 -17.69
C SER A 226 -3.19 -0.15 -18.46
N TYR A 227 -2.22 -0.92 -18.04
CA TYR A 227 -1.85 -2.20 -18.67
C TYR A 227 -2.15 -3.37 -17.74
N THR A 228 -2.57 -4.50 -18.31
CA THR A 228 -2.82 -5.72 -17.52
C THR A 228 -2.45 -6.98 -18.31
N THR A 229 -2.10 -8.03 -17.56
CA THR A 229 -1.97 -9.40 -18.10
C THR A 229 -3.28 -10.18 -18.07
N ASP A 230 -4.36 -9.59 -17.56
CA ASP A 230 -5.70 -10.17 -17.57
C ASP A 230 -6.44 -9.80 -18.87
N LYS A 231 -6.66 -10.78 -19.74
CA LYS A 231 -7.41 -10.60 -20.98
C LYS A 231 -8.87 -10.24 -20.73
N SER A 232 -9.46 -10.73 -19.64
CA SER A 232 -10.87 -10.48 -19.32
C SER A 232 -11.09 -9.06 -18.85
N ALA A 233 -10.17 -8.53 -18.05
CA ALA A 233 -10.19 -7.14 -17.60
C ALA A 233 -9.97 -6.13 -18.75
N ALA A 234 -9.19 -6.53 -19.76
CA ALA A 234 -8.92 -5.70 -20.94
C ALA A 234 -9.96 -5.88 -22.08
N ALA A 235 -11.01 -6.68 -21.87
CA ALA A 235 -12.02 -6.93 -22.89
C ALA A 235 -13.04 -5.77 -23.00
N GLY A 236 -13.35 -5.37 -24.23
CA GLY A 236 -14.32 -4.31 -24.55
C GLY A 236 -13.67 -2.96 -24.91
N GLU A 237 -14.38 -2.18 -25.71
CA GLU A 237 -13.90 -0.87 -26.23
C GLU A 237 -13.76 0.16 -25.10
N ASP A 238 -14.58 0.05 -24.05
CA ASP A 238 -14.56 0.94 -22.87
C ASP A 238 -13.63 0.49 -21.75
N SER A 239 -12.76 -0.50 -22.01
CA SER A 239 -11.85 -1.02 -20.98
C SER A 239 -10.94 0.08 -20.43
N TRP A 240 -10.63 0.00 -19.14
CA TRP A 240 -9.59 0.79 -18.47
C TRP A 240 -8.20 0.18 -18.62
N TYR A 241 -8.06 -0.90 -19.40
CA TYR A 241 -6.81 -1.66 -19.50
C TYR A 241 -6.47 -2.04 -20.94
N HIS A 242 -5.19 -1.95 -21.26
CA HIS A 242 -4.57 -2.58 -22.42
C HIS A 242 -4.00 -3.94 -22.02
N TYR A 243 -4.35 -4.98 -22.75
CA TYR A 243 -3.76 -6.31 -22.51
C TYR A 243 -2.30 -6.35 -22.94
N LEU A 244 -1.45 -6.93 -22.09
CA LEU A 244 -0.07 -7.29 -22.40
C LEU A 244 0.19 -8.76 -22.05
N PRO A 245 0.91 -9.52 -22.92
CA PRO A 245 1.46 -10.81 -22.52
C PRO A 245 2.39 -10.69 -21.30
N VAL A 246 2.38 -11.69 -20.42
CA VAL A 246 3.17 -11.69 -19.16
C VAL A 246 4.65 -11.36 -19.41
N SER A 247 5.26 -11.96 -20.45
CA SER A 247 6.66 -11.71 -20.79
C SER A 247 6.95 -10.25 -21.17
N LYS A 248 6.01 -9.61 -21.89
CA LYS A 248 6.13 -8.20 -22.26
C LYS A 248 5.93 -7.29 -21.07
N PHE A 249 4.92 -7.58 -20.23
CA PHE A 249 4.67 -6.83 -18.99
C PHE A 249 5.90 -6.87 -18.07
N ARG A 250 6.46 -8.07 -17.84
CA ARG A 250 7.66 -8.24 -17.01
C ARG A 250 8.85 -7.42 -17.55
N LYS A 251 9.11 -7.49 -18.86
CA LYS A 251 10.19 -6.71 -19.49
C LYS A 251 10.01 -5.20 -19.28
N MET A 252 8.79 -4.70 -19.40
CA MET A 252 8.48 -3.28 -19.17
C MET A 252 8.64 -2.91 -17.69
N SER A 253 8.23 -3.79 -16.78
CA SER A 253 8.42 -3.60 -15.34
C SER A 253 9.90 -3.57 -14.96
N ASP A 254 10.70 -4.52 -15.50
CA ASP A 254 12.14 -4.59 -15.24
C ASP A 254 12.90 -3.37 -15.79
N ASN A 255 12.40 -2.76 -16.87
CA ASN A 255 12.93 -1.52 -17.44
C ASN A 255 12.51 -0.26 -16.67
N GLY A 256 11.61 -0.35 -15.68
CA GLY A 256 11.08 0.82 -14.97
C GLY A 256 10.10 1.67 -15.80
N ASP A 257 9.45 1.07 -16.82
CA ASP A 257 8.48 1.78 -17.67
C ASP A 257 7.19 2.15 -16.92
N PHE A 258 6.87 1.39 -15.86
CA PHE A 258 5.71 1.65 -15.02
C PHE A 258 6.12 2.49 -13.80
N PHE A 259 5.33 3.51 -13.45
CA PHE A 259 5.51 4.24 -12.20
C PHE A 259 4.90 3.48 -11.00
N GLU A 260 3.97 2.59 -11.27
CA GLU A 260 3.40 1.65 -10.31
C GLU A 260 3.09 0.33 -11.01
N SER A 261 3.26 -0.78 -10.31
CA SER A 261 2.76 -2.08 -10.73
C SER A 261 2.33 -2.91 -9.53
N THR A 262 1.25 -3.65 -9.71
CA THR A 262 0.71 -4.55 -8.69
C THR A 262 0.32 -5.88 -9.32
N THR A 263 0.28 -6.94 -8.49
CA THR A 263 -0.24 -8.24 -8.91
C THR A 263 -1.46 -8.56 -8.08
N TYR A 264 -2.56 -8.93 -8.75
CA TYR A 264 -3.81 -9.31 -8.12
C TYR A 264 -4.42 -10.49 -8.87
N ALA A 265 -4.88 -11.51 -8.14
CA ALA A 265 -5.50 -12.72 -8.71
C ALA A 265 -4.65 -13.34 -9.84
N HIS A 266 -3.33 -13.46 -9.67
CA HIS A 266 -2.36 -13.97 -10.63
C HIS A 266 -2.19 -13.13 -11.91
N HIS A 267 -2.76 -11.94 -11.97
CA HIS A 267 -2.59 -10.98 -13.06
C HIS A 267 -1.84 -9.75 -12.59
N SER A 268 -1.00 -9.21 -13.48
CA SER A 268 -0.26 -7.97 -13.22
C SER A 268 -0.99 -6.80 -13.83
N TYR A 269 -0.93 -5.67 -13.14
CA TYR A 269 -1.49 -4.38 -13.54
C TYR A 269 -0.42 -3.33 -13.39
N GLY A 270 -0.37 -2.32 -14.27
CA GLY A 270 0.62 -1.26 -14.18
C GLY A 270 0.30 -0.09 -15.07
N SER A 271 0.80 1.09 -14.71
CA SER A 271 0.55 2.35 -15.41
C SER A 271 1.86 3.04 -15.76
N ARG A 272 1.95 3.61 -16.97
CA ARG A 272 3.16 4.22 -17.49
C ARG A 272 3.17 5.71 -17.23
N LYS A 273 4.33 6.21 -16.78
CA LYS A 273 4.56 7.64 -16.59
C LYS A 273 4.41 8.42 -17.90
N SER A 274 4.88 7.85 -19.03
CA SER A 274 4.78 8.47 -20.34
C SER A 274 3.35 8.72 -20.81
N ASP A 275 2.40 7.82 -20.45
CA ASP A 275 1.02 7.93 -20.91
C ASP A 275 0.29 9.05 -20.13
N VAL A 276 0.59 9.20 -18.84
CA VAL A 276 0.12 10.35 -18.04
C VAL A 276 0.66 11.65 -18.63
N GLN A 277 1.97 11.72 -18.89
CA GLN A 277 2.61 12.91 -19.43
C GLN A 277 2.04 13.30 -20.81
N GLN A 278 1.78 12.33 -21.69
CA GLN A 278 1.19 12.59 -23.00
C GLN A 278 -0.19 13.26 -22.93
N ILE A 279 -1.00 12.93 -21.94
CA ILE A 279 -2.31 13.56 -21.74
C ILE A 279 -2.12 15.00 -21.23
N LEU A 280 -1.24 15.18 -20.24
CA LEU A 280 -0.95 16.50 -19.69
C LEU A 280 -0.36 17.46 -20.74
N ASP A 281 0.52 16.95 -21.61
CA ASP A 281 1.13 17.73 -22.71
C ASP A 281 0.11 18.23 -23.75
N LYS A 282 -1.06 17.57 -23.86
CA LYS A 282 -2.19 18.02 -24.68
C LYS A 282 -3.00 19.15 -24.01
N GLY A 283 -2.64 19.54 -22.79
CA GLY A 283 -3.42 20.49 -21.97
C GLY A 283 -4.71 19.90 -21.40
N LYS A 284 -4.86 18.57 -21.39
CA LYS A 284 -5.99 17.86 -20.80
C LYS A 284 -5.68 17.40 -19.38
N ASN A 285 -6.71 17.27 -18.55
CA ASN A 285 -6.58 16.62 -17.26
C ASN A 285 -6.67 15.11 -17.43
N VAL A 286 -5.84 14.38 -16.71
CA VAL A 286 -5.90 12.92 -16.66
C VAL A 286 -7.01 12.50 -15.70
N LEU A 287 -7.89 11.61 -16.12
CA LEU A 287 -8.83 10.92 -15.22
C LEU A 287 -8.49 9.45 -15.14
N THR A 288 -8.33 8.95 -13.93
CA THR A 288 -8.03 7.54 -13.69
C THR A 288 -8.73 6.98 -12.45
N VAL A 289 -8.87 5.66 -12.42
CA VAL A 289 -9.40 4.91 -11.28
C VAL A 289 -8.31 3.96 -10.82
N MET A 290 -7.82 4.13 -9.60
CA MET A 290 -6.74 3.33 -9.03
C MET A 290 -7.06 2.92 -7.59
N ASP A 291 -6.28 1.99 -7.07
CA ASP A 291 -6.18 1.79 -5.63
C ASP A 291 -5.36 2.90 -4.98
N ILE A 292 -5.31 2.89 -3.65
CA ILE A 292 -4.59 3.94 -2.91
C ILE A 292 -3.07 3.91 -3.19
N CYS A 293 -2.51 2.74 -3.46
CA CYS A 293 -1.07 2.61 -3.75
C CYS A 293 -0.71 3.30 -5.08
N GLY A 294 -1.52 3.07 -6.13
CA GLY A 294 -1.36 3.74 -7.41
C GLY A 294 -1.56 5.26 -7.31
N ALA A 295 -2.57 5.71 -6.53
CA ALA A 295 -2.82 7.12 -6.29
C ALA A 295 -1.64 7.81 -5.58
N MET A 296 -1.05 7.16 -4.57
CA MET A 296 0.13 7.69 -3.86
C MET A 296 1.38 7.66 -4.75
N ALA A 297 1.56 6.63 -5.57
CA ALA A 297 2.62 6.60 -6.56
C ALA A 297 2.52 7.78 -7.56
N LEU A 298 1.31 8.11 -8.02
CA LEU A 298 1.10 9.31 -8.85
C LEU A 298 1.54 10.59 -8.14
N LYS A 299 1.15 10.78 -6.86
CA LYS A 299 1.56 11.95 -6.05
C LYS A 299 3.08 12.08 -5.91
N THR A 300 3.83 10.97 -5.93
CA THR A 300 5.29 11.02 -5.86
C THR A 300 5.95 11.38 -7.20
N HIS A 301 5.23 11.23 -8.32
CA HIS A 301 5.78 11.43 -9.67
C HIS A 301 5.29 12.70 -10.36
N PHE A 302 4.13 13.22 -9.96
CA PHE A 302 3.51 14.38 -10.58
C PHE A 302 3.10 15.42 -9.51
N PRO A 303 3.30 16.71 -9.75
CA PRO A 303 3.03 17.75 -8.74
C PRO A 303 1.54 18.02 -8.53
N ASN A 304 0.72 17.90 -9.60
CA ASN A 304 -0.69 18.28 -9.59
C ASN A 304 -1.57 17.03 -9.63
N VAL A 305 -1.60 16.27 -8.53
CA VAL A 305 -2.43 15.07 -8.39
C VAL A 305 -3.51 15.32 -7.34
N ILE A 306 -4.76 15.13 -7.73
CA ILE A 306 -5.94 15.26 -6.89
C ILE A 306 -6.54 13.88 -6.68
N THR A 307 -6.61 13.44 -5.44
CA THR A 307 -7.19 12.15 -5.07
C THR A 307 -8.58 12.35 -4.47
N ILE A 308 -9.58 11.68 -5.04
CA ILE A 308 -10.98 11.78 -4.63
C ILE A 308 -11.45 10.40 -4.16
N TYR A 309 -11.75 10.30 -2.90
CA TYR A 309 -12.28 9.07 -2.32
C TYR A 309 -13.81 8.99 -2.51
N ILE A 310 -14.27 7.94 -3.19
CA ILE A 310 -15.70 7.65 -3.38
C ILE A 310 -16.18 6.83 -2.19
N LYS A 311 -16.83 7.50 -1.24
CA LYS A 311 -17.42 6.91 -0.03
C LYS A 311 -18.78 6.32 -0.35
N ARG A 312 -19.01 5.08 0.03
CA ARG A 312 -20.30 4.40 -0.09
C ARG A 312 -20.66 3.71 1.21
N ASP A 313 -21.97 3.60 1.46
CA ASP A 313 -22.48 2.86 2.61
C ASP A 313 -21.93 1.43 2.65
N LYS A 314 -21.50 0.98 3.83
CA LYS A 314 -20.86 -0.32 4.02
C LYS A 314 -21.73 -1.49 3.57
N ARG A 315 -23.04 -1.44 3.83
CA ARG A 315 -24.00 -2.47 3.40
C ARG A 315 -24.08 -2.53 1.88
N ALA A 316 -24.08 -1.37 1.22
CA ALA A 316 -24.08 -1.30 -0.24
C ALA A 316 -22.78 -1.87 -0.85
N LEU A 317 -21.61 -1.61 -0.25
CA LEU A 317 -20.33 -2.21 -0.64
C LEU A 317 -20.37 -3.73 -0.55
N LEU A 318 -20.75 -4.27 0.61
CA LEU A 318 -20.87 -5.72 0.84
C LEU A 318 -21.82 -6.37 -0.17
N THR A 319 -22.97 -5.74 -0.40
CA THR A 319 -23.97 -6.24 -1.36
C THR A 319 -23.41 -6.25 -2.78
N SER A 320 -22.68 -5.21 -3.18
CA SER A 320 -22.06 -5.11 -4.51
C SER A 320 -21.02 -6.21 -4.71
N ILE A 321 -20.14 -6.45 -3.71
CA ILE A 321 -19.11 -7.50 -3.78
C ILE A 321 -19.76 -8.90 -3.90
N LEU A 322 -20.75 -9.18 -3.07
CA LEU A 322 -21.42 -10.50 -3.06
C LEU A 322 -22.16 -10.80 -4.36
N ARG A 323 -22.70 -9.77 -5.04
CA ARG A 323 -23.39 -9.89 -6.33
C ARG A 323 -22.46 -10.07 -7.53
N LYS A 324 -21.17 -9.75 -7.39
CA LYS A 324 -20.20 -9.93 -8.51
C LYS A 324 -20.09 -11.40 -8.89
N ASN A 325 -19.99 -11.66 -10.18
CA ASN A 325 -19.69 -12.99 -10.71
C ASN A 325 -18.18 -13.23 -10.67
N SER A 326 -17.65 -13.53 -9.48
CA SER A 326 -16.23 -13.83 -9.22
C SER A 326 -16.12 -15.04 -8.28
N SER A 327 -14.91 -15.60 -8.15
CA SER A 327 -14.67 -16.72 -7.25
C SER A 327 -14.99 -16.39 -5.79
N VAL A 328 -15.19 -17.41 -4.98
CA VAL A 328 -15.40 -17.24 -3.54
C VAL A 328 -14.19 -16.56 -2.90
N ASP A 329 -12.98 -16.99 -3.28
CA ASP A 329 -11.73 -16.44 -2.74
C ASP A 329 -11.56 -14.96 -3.08
N ASP A 330 -11.87 -14.53 -4.32
CA ASP A 330 -11.88 -13.11 -4.70
C ASP A 330 -12.87 -12.31 -3.84
N LYS A 331 -14.07 -12.83 -3.59
CA LYS A 331 -15.05 -12.18 -2.72
C LYS A 331 -14.55 -12.06 -1.29
N VAL A 332 -13.98 -13.14 -0.75
CA VAL A 332 -13.43 -13.15 0.62
C VAL A 332 -12.30 -12.12 0.76
N ASN A 333 -11.34 -12.09 -0.17
CA ASN A 333 -10.24 -11.12 -0.14
C ASN A 333 -10.75 -9.68 -0.18
N ARG A 334 -11.75 -9.38 -1.03
CA ARG A 334 -12.40 -8.05 -1.09
C ARG A 334 -13.14 -7.69 0.19
N LEU A 335 -13.78 -8.66 0.84
CA LEU A 335 -14.48 -8.42 2.10
C LEU A 335 -13.50 -8.15 3.24
N LEU A 336 -12.37 -8.86 3.26
CA LEU A 336 -11.31 -8.66 4.26
C LEU A 336 -10.61 -7.31 4.11
N SER A 337 -10.49 -6.78 2.89
CA SER A 337 -9.83 -5.49 2.63
C SER A 337 -10.70 -4.27 2.94
N ILE A 338 -12.02 -4.42 3.06
CA ILE A 338 -12.97 -3.28 3.18
C ILE A 338 -12.60 -2.32 4.31
N GLU A 339 -12.26 -2.81 5.49
CA GLU A 339 -11.93 -1.95 6.65
C GLU A 339 -10.66 -1.12 6.39
N ALA A 340 -9.64 -1.72 5.78
CA ALA A 340 -8.44 -1.01 5.38
C ALA A 340 -8.74 0.01 4.26
N GLU A 341 -9.54 -0.39 3.26
CA GLU A 341 -9.94 0.48 2.15
C GLU A 341 -10.74 1.70 2.63
N ILE A 342 -11.61 1.54 3.64
CA ILE A 342 -12.38 2.66 4.21
C ILE A 342 -11.46 3.69 4.87
N LYS A 343 -10.38 3.26 5.53
CA LYS A 343 -9.41 4.16 6.16
C LYS A 343 -8.64 5.01 5.13
N ASN A 344 -8.51 4.55 3.90
CA ASN A 344 -7.85 5.29 2.83
C ASN A 344 -8.52 6.65 2.50
N ALA A 345 -9.76 6.87 2.95
CA ALA A 345 -10.41 8.18 2.85
C ALA A 345 -9.60 9.31 3.49
N GLN A 346 -8.85 9.00 4.55
CA GLN A 346 -8.05 9.98 5.29
C GLN A 346 -6.79 10.45 4.53
N VAL A 347 -6.36 9.66 3.53
CA VAL A 347 -5.16 9.97 2.72
C VAL A 347 -5.52 10.72 1.44
N CYS A 348 -6.81 10.78 1.09
CA CYS A 348 -7.29 11.44 -0.11
C CYS A 348 -7.61 12.92 0.13
N ASP A 349 -7.44 13.75 -0.91
CA ASP A 349 -7.66 15.19 -0.85
C ASP A 349 -9.14 15.53 -0.66
N TYR A 350 -10.04 14.73 -1.27
CA TYR A 350 -11.49 14.89 -1.15
C TYR A 350 -12.17 13.57 -0.81
N VAL A 351 -13.29 13.67 -0.10
CA VAL A 351 -14.21 12.56 0.16
C VAL A 351 -15.59 12.95 -0.37
N VAL A 352 -16.12 12.17 -1.32
CA VAL A 352 -17.43 12.41 -1.91
C VAL A 352 -18.33 11.21 -1.64
N GLU A 353 -19.50 11.45 -1.06
CA GLU A 353 -20.50 10.39 -0.83
C GLU A 353 -21.17 10.01 -2.14
N MET A 354 -21.23 8.70 -2.40
CA MET A 354 -21.87 8.11 -3.57
C MET A 354 -23.37 8.01 -3.37
N ASN A 355 -24.14 8.79 -4.12
CA ASN A 355 -25.60 8.67 -4.23
C ASN A 355 -25.95 7.85 -5.47
N ASP A 356 -25.72 8.43 -6.63
CA ASP A 356 -25.75 7.81 -7.96
C ASP A 356 -24.54 8.31 -8.76
N CYS A 357 -24.26 7.68 -9.92
CA CYS A 357 -23.05 7.97 -10.70
C CYS A 357 -23.05 9.39 -11.27
N GLU A 358 -24.17 9.83 -11.84
CA GLU A 358 -24.27 11.14 -12.49
C GLU A 358 -24.20 12.28 -11.48
N ASP A 359 -24.98 12.20 -10.37
CA ASP A 359 -24.96 13.22 -9.33
C ASP A 359 -23.57 13.32 -8.69
N THR A 360 -22.94 12.18 -8.42
CA THR A 360 -21.60 12.14 -7.85
C THR A 360 -20.57 12.75 -8.81
N ALA A 361 -20.60 12.39 -10.10
CA ALA A 361 -19.73 12.95 -11.11
C ALA A 361 -19.93 14.48 -11.26
N ARG A 362 -21.19 14.95 -11.30
CA ARG A 362 -21.51 16.37 -11.37
C ARG A 362 -20.94 17.14 -10.19
N ARG A 363 -21.13 16.67 -8.96
CA ARG A 363 -20.58 17.32 -7.74
C ARG A 363 -19.04 17.37 -7.76
N ILE A 364 -18.38 16.33 -8.26
CA ILE A 364 -16.91 16.32 -8.42
C ILE A 364 -16.51 17.39 -9.46
N CYS A 365 -17.12 17.39 -10.65
CA CYS A 365 -16.79 18.36 -11.71
C CYS A 365 -17.02 19.81 -11.24
N GLU A 366 -18.12 20.08 -10.54
CA GLU A 366 -18.42 21.40 -9.96
C GLU A 366 -17.37 21.81 -8.93
N SER A 367 -16.99 20.90 -8.02
CA SER A 367 -15.97 21.15 -6.97
C SER A 367 -14.59 21.43 -7.54
N LEU A 368 -14.26 20.84 -8.68
CA LEU A 368 -12.99 21.03 -9.39
C LEU A 368 -13.01 22.18 -10.38
N ASN A 369 -14.13 22.89 -10.55
CA ASN A 369 -14.35 23.85 -11.65
C ASN A 369 -14.03 23.27 -13.04
N ALA A 370 -14.31 21.97 -13.23
CA ALA A 370 -14.11 21.27 -14.49
C ALA A 370 -15.19 21.71 -15.50
N LYS A 371 -14.82 22.53 -16.48
CA LYS A 371 -15.71 23.05 -17.52
C LYS A 371 -15.44 22.38 -18.85
#